data_5977301013047b68708b8ebf2683ddb9
#
_entry.id   5977301013047b68708b8ebf2683ddb9
#
_cell.length_a   1.000
_cell.length_b   1.000
_cell.length_c   1.000
_cell.angle_alpha   90.00
_cell.angle_beta   90.00
_cell.angle_gamma   90.00
#
_symmetry.space_group_name_H-M   'P 1'
#
loop_
_entity.id
_entity.type
_entity.pdbx_description
1 polymer ?
#
loop_
_entity_poly.entity_id
_entity_poly.type
_entity_poly.pdbx_seq_one_letter_code
_entity_poly.pdbx_strand_id
1 'polypeptide(L)'
;MAEKPTQQMTQRERMLAGLLYNAADQELCEARIRAKHLTYFYNTCDPADMEKRAAIMKELIGEQAEHTWIEAPFYCDYGTNIEFGENFYSNVHFTVLDCAKVTFGHDVMIGPNVDIYTAGHP
;
A
#
# COMPACT_ATOMS: atom_id res chain seq x y z
N MET A 1 -1.93 -21.29 16.35
CA MET A 1 -2.93 -20.32 16.84
C MET A 1 -4.30 -20.64 16.28
N ALA A 2 -5.30 -20.63 17.12
CA ALA A 2 -6.66 -20.84 16.64
C ALA A 2 -7.12 -19.62 15.82
N GLU A 3 -7.74 -19.89 14.68
CA GLU A 3 -8.34 -18.84 13.87
C GLU A 3 -9.59 -18.27 14.55
N LYS A 4 -9.78 -16.99 14.36
CA LYS A 4 -10.95 -16.29 14.87
C LYS A 4 -12.20 -16.75 14.10
N PRO A 5 -13.33 -17.05 14.76
CA PRO A 5 -14.56 -17.36 14.04
C PRO A 5 -14.94 -16.24 13.08
N THR A 6 -15.44 -16.62 11.90
CA THR A 6 -15.75 -15.69 10.82
C THR A 6 -16.67 -14.54 11.25
N GLN A 7 -17.70 -14.84 12.06
CA GLN A 7 -18.63 -13.83 12.54
C GLN A 7 -18.02 -12.86 13.56
N GLN A 8 -16.86 -13.18 14.11
CA GLN A 8 -16.11 -12.29 15.02
C GLN A 8 -15.03 -11.51 14.32
N MET A 9 -14.80 -11.76 13.03
CA MET A 9 -13.80 -11.06 12.26
C MET A 9 -14.27 -9.65 11.92
N THR A 10 -13.36 -8.68 12.02
CA THR A 10 -13.58 -7.35 11.48
C THR A 10 -13.61 -7.42 9.94
N GLN A 11 -14.14 -6.40 9.28
CA GLN A 11 -14.12 -6.37 7.83
C GLN A 11 -12.69 -6.38 7.28
N ARG A 12 -11.77 -5.74 7.97
CA ARG A 12 -10.35 -5.79 7.62
C ARG A 12 -9.77 -7.19 7.71
N GLU A 13 -10.07 -7.91 8.80
CA GLU A 13 -9.63 -9.30 8.96
C GLU A 13 -10.18 -10.19 7.85
N ARG A 14 -11.45 -9.99 7.49
CA ARG A 14 -12.08 -10.72 6.40
C ARG A 14 -11.41 -10.41 5.05
N MET A 15 -11.16 -9.15 4.79
CA MET A 15 -10.48 -8.70 3.57
C MET A 15 -9.11 -9.37 3.41
N LEU A 16 -8.31 -9.36 4.47
CA LEU A 16 -6.96 -9.93 4.45
C LEU A 16 -6.97 -11.46 4.39
N ALA A 17 -8.07 -12.10 4.85
CA ALA A 17 -8.24 -13.55 4.80
C ALA A 17 -8.81 -14.05 3.46
N GLY A 18 -9.12 -13.16 2.52
CA GLY A 18 -9.71 -13.53 1.23
C GLY A 18 -11.19 -13.88 1.29
N LEU A 19 -11.89 -13.43 2.34
CA LEU A 19 -13.31 -13.65 2.52
C LEU A 19 -14.10 -12.46 1.99
N LEU A 20 -15.40 -12.64 1.76
CA LEU A 20 -16.27 -11.51 1.42
C LEU A 20 -16.26 -10.50 2.56
N TYR A 21 -16.17 -9.24 2.22
CA TYR A 21 -16.12 -8.16 3.19
C TYR A 21 -16.84 -6.91 2.66
N ASN A 22 -17.20 -6.02 3.57
CA ASN A 22 -17.82 -4.74 3.22
C ASN A 22 -16.77 -3.66 3.13
N ALA A 23 -16.45 -3.24 1.92
CA ALA A 23 -15.45 -2.19 1.68
C ALA A 23 -15.89 -0.81 2.21
N ALA A 24 -17.17 -0.60 2.46
CA ALA A 24 -17.69 0.65 3.02
C ALA A 24 -17.59 0.71 4.55
N ASP A 25 -17.04 -0.31 5.19
CA ASP A 25 -16.77 -0.33 6.62
C ASP A 25 -15.93 0.89 7.04
N GLN A 26 -16.24 1.46 8.20
CA GLN A 26 -15.60 2.69 8.66
C GLN A 26 -14.09 2.57 8.78
N GLU A 27 -13.59 1.51 9.39
CA GLU A 27 -12.15 1.28 9.54
C GLU A 27 -11.45 1.27 8.17
N LEU A 28 -12.03 0.56 7.20
CA LEU A 28 -11.46 0.46 5.86
C LEU A 28 -11.52 1.79 5.12
N CYS A 29 -12.62 2.53 5.23
CA CYS A 29 -12.75 3.86 4.62
C CYS A 29 -11.71 4.83 5.18
N GLU A 30 -11.53 4.85 6.49
CA GLU A 30 -10.55 5.72 7.14
C GLU A 30 -9.12 5.35 6.73
N ALA A 31 -8.83 4.06 6.65
CA ALA A 31 -7.51 3.59 6.23
C ALA A 31 -7.20 3.99 4.78
N ARG A 32 -8.19 3.88 3.88
CA ARG A 32 -8.00 4.32 2.49
C ARG A 32 -7.84 5.83 2.36
N ILE A 33 -8.61 6.61 3.13
CA ILE A 33 -8.48 8.07 3.12
C ILE A 33 -7.09 8.48 3.62
N ARG A 34 -6.59 7.82 4.67
CA ARG A 34 -5.22 8.06 5.15
C ARG A 34 -4.20 7.82 4.03
N ALA A 35 -4.29 6.69 3.35
CA ALA A 35 -3.38 6.37 2.25
C ALA A 35 -3.50 7.37 1.10
N LYS A 36 -4.71 7.81 0.76
CA LYS A 36 -4.94 8.81 -0.29
C LYS A 36 -4.34 10.16 0.07
N HIS A 37 -4.44 10.59 1.31
CA HIS A 37 -3.81 11.83 1.77
C HIS A 37 -2.28 11.74 1.64
N LEU A 38 -1.70 10.63 2.10
CA LEU A 38 -0.25 10.44 2.05
C LEU A 38 0.27 10.37 0.62
N THR A 39 -0.41 9.62 -0.26
CA THR A 39 -0.01 9.56 -1.67
C THR A 39 -0.21 10.90 -2.38
N TYR A 40 -1.28 11.65 -2.04
CA TYR A 40 -1.47 12.99 -2.56
C TYR A 40 -0.29 13.90 -2.19
N PHE A 41 0.11 13.93 -0.92
CA PHE A 41 1.25 14.73 -0.49
C PHE A 41 2.56 14.27 -1.13
N TYR A 42 2.75 12.97 -1.25
CA TYR A 42 3.93 12.41 -1.90
C TYR A 42 4.00 12.81 -3.37
N ASN A 43 2.89 12.67 -4.07
CA ASN A 43 2.82 12.90 -5.52
C ASN A 43 2.86 14.39 -5.90
N THR A 44 2.60 15.28 -4.97
CA THR A 44 2.59 16.74 -5.22
C THR A 44 3.73 17.48 -4.55
N CYS A 45 4.58 16.81 -3.77
CA CYS A 45 5.73 17.49 -3.19
C CYS A 45 6.85 17.66 -4.22
N ASP A 46 7.73 18.62 -3.96
CA ASP A 46 8.90 18.85 -4.79
C ASP A 46 9.76 17.56 -4.81
N PRO A 47 10.02 16.96 -5.97
CA PRO A 47 10.82 15.74 -6.03
C PRO A 47 12.26 15.91 -5.52
N ALA A 48 12.76 17.13 -5.45
CA ALA A 48 14.08 17.44 -4.90
C ALA A 48 14.08 17.52 -3.37
N ASP A 49 12.92 17.62 -2.73
CA ASP A 49 12.80 17.66 -1.28
C ASP A 49 12.85 16.24 -0.70
N MET A 50 14.06 15.73 -0.56
CA MET A 50 14.30 14.34 -0.16
C MET A 50 13.84 14.05 1.26
N GLU A 51 13.96 15.02 2.17
CA GLU A 51 13.50 14.85 3.56
C GLU A 51 11.98 14.69 3.62
N LYS A 52 11.25 15.53 2.90
CA LYS A 52 9.79 15.48 2.86
C LYS A 52 9.29 14.19 2.22
N ARG A 53 9.90 13.79 1.10
CA ARG A 53 9.57 12.53 0.44
C ARG A 53 9.76 11.34 1.38
N ALA A 54 10.91 11.28 2.03
CA ALA A 54 11.24 10.20 2.96
C ALA A 54 10.27 10.15 4.14
N ALA A 55 9.91 11.30 4.70
CA ALA A 55 8.98 11.37 5.83
C ALA A 55 7.59 10.88 5.46
N ILE A 56 7.08 11.29 4.30
CA ILE A 56 5.76 10.85 3.82
C ILE A 56 5.77 9.34 3.56
N MET A 57 6.79 8.83 2.90
CA MET A 57 6.87 7.40 2.58
C MET A 57 7.01 6.56 3.84
N LYS A 58 7.78 7.01 4.83
CA LYS A 58 7.89 6.33 6.12
C LYS A 58 6.54 6.26 6.83
N GLU A 59 5.74 7.32 6.75
CA GLU A 59 4.41 7.32 7.33
C GLU A 59 3.47 6.37 6.61
N LEU A 60 3.61 6.25 5.29
CA LEU A 60 2.75 5.39 4.47
C LEU A 60 3.07 3.90 4.60
N ILE A 61 4.34 3.54 4.48
CA ILE A 61 4.78 2.14 4.42
C ILE A 61 5.71 1.72 5.56
N GLY A 62 5.99 2.60 6.51
CA GLY A 62 6.78 2.29 7.69
C GLY A 62 8.29 2.28 7.44
N GLU A 63 9.01 1.56 8.29
CA GLU A 63 10.49 1.54 8.28
C GLU A 63 11.09 1.01 6.97
N GLN A 64 10.36 0.18 6.24
CA GLN A 64 10.83 -0.33 4.95
C GLN A 64 11.04 0.77 3.91
N ALA A 65 10.56 1.98 4.15
CA ALA A 65 10.79 3.13 3.29
C ALA A 65 12.30 3.42 3.12
N GLU A 66 13.14 3.05 4.09
CA GLU A 66 14.57 3.28 4.03
C GLU A 66 15.28 2.51 2.92
N HIS A 67 14.73 1.36 2.51
CA HIS A 67 15.33 0.53 1.47
C HIS A 67 14.49 0.49 0.19
N THR A 68 13.58 1.46 0.02
CA THR A 68 12.76 1.56 -1.18
C THR A 68 12.99 2.90 -1.86
N TRP A 69 12.87 2.90 -3.19
CA TRP A 69 12.82 4.11 -3.97
C TRP A 69 11.62 4.02 -4.91
N ILE A 70 10.65 4.90 -4.71
CA ILE A 70 9.41 4.92 -5.49
C ILE A 70 9.26 6.27 -6.16
N GLU A 71 9.32 6.29 -7.49
CA GLU A 71 9.09 7.51 -8.26
C GLU A 71 7.62 7.90 -8.19
N ALA A 72 7.37 9.18 -8.02
CA ALA A 72 6.02 9.71 -8.07
C ALA A 72 5.54 9.79 -9.54
N PRO A 73 4.24 9.65 -9.81
CA PRO A 73 3.19 9.38 -8.84
C PRO A 73 3.09 7.90 -8.48
N PHE A 74 2.72 7.65 -7.24
CA PHE A 74 2.47 6.32 -6.68
C PHE A 74 1.09 6.29 -6.05
N TYR A 75 0.36 5.19 -6.21
CA TYR A 75 -0.98 5.00 -5.65
C TYR A 75 -1.11 3.65 -4.99
N CYS A 76 -1.83 3.60 -3.89
CA CYS A 76 -2.17 2.35 -3.20
C CYS A 76 -3.51 2.51 -2.49
N ASP A 77 -4.13 1.40 -2.09
CA ASP A 77 -5.35 1.45 -1.29
C ASP A 77 -5.04 1.77 0.17
N TYR A 78 -4.10 1.05 0.76
CA TYR A 78 -3.79 1.16 2.20
C TYR A 78 -2.33 1.49 2.47
N GLY A 79 -1.42 0.93 1.69
CA GLY A 79 0.02 1.05 1.90
C GLY A 79 0.56 0.13 2.99
N THR A 80 -0.29 -0.26 3.93
CA THR A 80 0.09 -1.10 5.08
C THR A 80 0.12 -2.59 4.77
N ASN A 81 -0.37 -3.01 3.61
CA ASN A 81 -0.42 -4.41 3.20
C ASN A 81 0.62 -4.74 2.13
N ILE A 82 1.64 -3.90 2.00
CA ILE A 82 2.72 -4.10 1.03
C ILE A 82 4.02 -4.32 1.78
N GLU A 83 4.71 -5.43 1.46
CA GLU A 83 6.05 -5.70 1.95
C GLU A 83 7.04 -5.54 0.81
N PHE A 84 8.01 -4.66 0.99
CA PHE A 84 9.08 -4.42 0.03
C PHE A 84 10.36 -5.09 0.52
N GLY A 85 10.97 -5.89 -0.33
CA GLY A 85 12.30 -6.44 -0.07
C GLY A 85 13.37 -5.34 -0.16
N GLU A 86 14.60 -5.72 0.19
CA GLU A 86 15.73 -4.78 0.14
C GLU A 86 15.96 -4.26 -1.27
N ASN A 87 16.35 -2.99 -1.38
CA ASN A 87 16.73 -2.36 -2.63
C ASN A 87 15.62 -2.38 -3.68
N PHE A 88 14.39 -2.07 -3.26
CA PHE A 88 13.23 -1.99 -4.16
C PHE A 88 13.25 -0.65 -4.91
N TYR A 89 12.97 -0.71 -6.21
CA TYR A 89 12.80 0.48 -7.05
C TYR A 89 11.53 0.36 -7.89
N SER A 90 10.77 1.44 -7.97
CA SER A 90 9.71 1.56 -8.97
C SER A 90 9.77 2.88 -9.72
N ASN A 91 9.49 2.81 -11.02
CA ASN A 91 9.38 3.99 -11.88
C ASN A 91 7.99 4.63 -11.72
N VAL A 92 7.70 5.68 -12.48
CA VAL A 92 6.50 6.49 -12.37
C VAL A 92 5.22 5.70 -12.66
N HIS A 93 4.11 6.14 -12.07
CA HIS A 93 2.77 5.56 -12.25
C HIS A 93 2.70 4.10 -11.83
N PHE A 94 3.20 3.81 -10.65
CA PHE A 94 3.07 2.50 -10.02
C PHE A 94 1.83 2.52 -9.12
N THR A 95 0.93 1.54 -9.31
CA THR A 95 -0.30 1.40 -8.53
C THR A 95 -0.35 0.01 -7.92
N VAL A 96 -0.55 -0.05 -6.61
CA VAL A 96 -0.74 -1.31 -5.89
C VAL A 96 -2.04 -1.21 -5.11
N LEU A 97 -3.06 -1.92 -5.55
CA LEU A 97 -4.33 -1.98 -4.82
C LEU A 97 -4.24 -3.12 -3.82
N ASP A 98 -3.74 -2.80 -2.64
CA ASP A 98 -3.35 -3.74 -1.60
C ASP A 98 -4.49 -4.08 -0.63
N CYS A 99 -5.61 -4.57 -1.17
CA CYS A 99 -6.67 -5.15 -0.34
C CYS A 99 -6.20 -6.46 0.29
N ALA A 100 -5.44 -7.27 -0.45
CA ALA A 100 -4.70 -8.40 0.09
C ALA A 100 -3.22 -8.03 0.21
N LYS A 101 -2.47 -8.82 0.96
CA LYS A 101 -1.03 -8.60 1.14
C LYS A 101 -0.28 -8.80 -0.17
N VAL A 102 0.61 -7.86 -0.48
CA VAL A 102 1.51 -7.92 -1.63
C VAL A 102 2.93 -7.93 -1.13
N THR A 103 3.72 -8.90 -1.54
CA THR A 103 5.11 -9.05 -1.10
C THR A 103 6.04 -9.03 -2.30
N PHE A 104 7.04 -8.18 -2.24
CA PHE A 104 8.12 -8.13 -3.24
C PHE A 104 9.40 -8.69 -2.64
N GLY A 105 10.14 -9.44 -3.44
CA GLY A 105 11.47 -9.92 -3.04
C GLY A 105 12.52 -8.82 -3.04
N HIS A 106 13.78 -9.23 -2.89
CA HIS A 106 14.90 -8.29 -2.92
C HIS A 106 15.30 -7.93 -4.35
N ASP A 107 15.85 -6.73 -4.53
CA ASP A 107 16.39 -6.25 -5.80
C ASP A 107 15.37 -6.20 -6.94
N VAL A 108 14.10 -5.92 -6.62
CA VAL A 108 13.04 -5.81 -7.61
C VAL A 108 13.05 -4.42 -8.23
N MET A 109 12.99 -4.37 -9.55
CA MET A 109 12.83 -3.13 -10.31
C MET A 109 11.52 -3.17 -11.09
N ILE A 110 10.68 -2.15 -10.88
CA ILE A 110 9.39 -2.01 -11.56
C ILE A 110 9.51 -0.90 -12.60
N GLY A 111 9.14 -1.20 -13.84
CA GLY A 111 9.11 -0.19 -14.92
C GLY A 111 7.94 0.78 -14.76
N PRO A 112 7.81 1.76 -15.66
CA PRO A 112 6.71 2.73 -15.59
C PRO A 112 5.38 2.08 -15.94
N ASN A 113 4.29 2.62 -15.38
CA ASN A 113 2.91 2.24 -15.70
C ASN A 113 2.60 0.76 -15.37
N VAL A 114 3.03 0.30 -14.19
CA VAL A 114 2.73 -1.05 -13.71
C VAL A 114 1.64 -0.96 -12.65
N ASP A 115 0.60 -1.78 -12.82
CA ASP A 115 -0.53 -1.86 -11.88
C ASP A 115 -0.63 -3.27 -11.32
N ILE A 116 -0.82 -3.37 -10.01
CA ILE A 116 -1.05 -4.64 -9.31
C ILE A 116 -2.37 -4.52 -8.56
N TYR A 117 -3.30 -5.41 -8.86
CA TYR A 117 -4.63 -5.43 -8.26
C TYR A 117 -4.82 -6.74 -7.51
N THR A 118 -5.18 -6.66 -6.23
CA THR A 118 -5.41 -7.83 -5.39
C THR A 118 -6.88 -8.09 -5.14
N ALA A 119 -7.77 -7.21 -5.61
CA ALA A 119 -9.22 -7.36 -5.47
C ALA A 119 -9.87 -7.39 -6.85
N GLY A 120 -10.91 -8.21 -6.99
CA GLY A 120 -11.74 -8.26 -8.17
C GLY A 120 -13.20 -8.11 -7.78
N HIS A 121 -14.05 -7.99 -8.79
CA HIS A 121 -15.50 -7.95 -8.59
C HIS A 121 -16.12 -9.18 -9.27
N PRO A 122 -17.16 -9.76 -8.62
CA PRO A 122 -17.88 -10.89 -9.24
C PRO A 122 -18.63 -10.47 -10.49
#